data_cc27390f5656ba02c941de15ca0a51c8
#
_entry.id   cc27390f5656ba02c941de15ca0a51c8
#
_cell.length_a   1.000
_cell.length_b   1.000
_cell.length_c   1.000
_cell.angle_alpha   90.00
_cell.angle_beta   90.00
_cell.angle_gamma   90.00
#
_symmetry.space_group_name_H-M   'P 1'
#
loop_
_entity.id
_entity.type
_entity.pdbx_description
1 polymer ?
#
loop_
_entity_poly.entity_id
_entity_poly.type
_entity_poly.pdbx_seq_one_letter_code
_entity_poly.pdbx_strand_id
1 'polypeptide(L)'
;QNKTIDGQENPLANIYTSSLQDVQTYLSLTGHMYDAAPLAVNTAWFETLPEEYQTILFEEADKAREVDLQENDESKYLELLKEAGMEINEVDKEAFQEAMSGIWEEFASQYEDGQYWIDLATSFNK
;
A
#
# COMPACT_ATOMS: atom_id res chain seq x y z
N GLN A 1 2.33 23.10 -3.59
CA GLN A 1 2.80 24.48 -3.83
C GLN A 1 1.65 25.43 -4.18
N ASN A 2 0.74 25.02 -5.04
CA ASN A 2 -0.36 25.88 -5.53
C ASN A 2 -1.56 25.95 -4.57
N LYS A 3 -1.51 25.29 -3.41
CA LYS A 3 -2.61 25.21 -2.43
C LYS A 3 -3.93 24.70 -3.02
N THR A 4 -3.85 23.77 -3.97
CA THR A 4 -5.03 23.17 -4.60
C THR A 4 -5.69 22.13 -3.68
N ILE A 5 -4.88 21.46 -2.85
CA ILE A 5 -5.28 20.50 -1.82
C ILE A 5 -4.50 20.79 -0.54
N ASP A 6 -5.06 20.42 0.61
CA ASP A 6 -4.46 20.66 1.92
C ASP A 6 -3.64 19.48 2.44
N GLY A 7 -3.88 18.28 1.93
CA GLY A 7 -3.19 17.07 2.31
C GLY A 7 -3.31 15.99 1.24
N GLN A 8 -2.58 14.89 1.46
CA GLN A 8 -2.59 13.70 0.60
C GLN A 8 -2.29 12.46 1.45
N GLU A 9 -2.60 11.30 0.97
CA GLU A 9 -2.12 10.02 1.50
C GLU A 9 -1.34 9.27 0.41
N ASN A 10 -0.28 8.61 0.81
CA ASN A 10 0.55 7.78 -0.07
C ASN A 10 1.48 6.90 0.77
N PRO A 11 2.01 5.80 0.21
CA PRO A 11 3.14 5.08 0.77
C PRO A 11 4.36 5.99 0.97
N LEU A 12 5.17 5.72 2.00
CA LEU A 12 6.32 6.57 2.34
C LEU A 12 7.32 6.72 1.18
N ALA A 13 7.52 5.65 0.40
CA ALA A 13 8.35 5.67 -0.80
C ALA A 13 7.84 6.70 -1.83
N ASN A 14 6.53 6.73 -2.06
CA ASN A 14 5.92 7.67 -3.01
C ASN A 14 5.99 9.12 -2.52
N ILE A 15 5.83 9.35 -1.21
CA ILE A 15 5.99 10.67 -0.61
C ILE A 15 7.40 11.19 -0.89
N TYR A 16 8.42 10.39 -0.60
CA TYR A 16 9.81 10.78 -0.76
C TYR A 16 10.20 10.97 -2.24
N THR A 17 9.90 9.98 -3.09
CA THR A 17 10.30 10.00 -4.52
C THR A 17 9.58 11.09 -5.33
N SER A 18 8.39 11.52 -4.88
CA SER A 18 7.65 12.63 -5.47
C SER A 18 7.98 13.99 -4.84
N SER A 19 8.95 14.04 -3.94
CA SER A 19 9.39 15.28 -3.24
C SER A 19 8.23 16.00 -2.52
N LEU A 20 7.27 15.24 -1.96
CA LEU A 20 6.14 15.84 -1.25
C LEU A 20 6.56 16.46 0.09
N GLN A 21 7.63 16.01 0.69
CA GLN A 21 8.26 16.59 1.88
C GLN A 21 8.68 18.05 1.68
N ASP A 22 8.91 18.50 0.45
CA ASP A 22 9.29 19.89 0.16
C ASP A 22 8.12 20.87 0.37
N VAL A 23 6.89 20.37 0.43
CA VAL A 23 5.67 21.17 0.50
C VAL A 23 4.75 20.77 1.65
N GLN A 24 5.07 19.72 2.39
CA GLN A 24 4.32 19.22 3.53
C GLN A 24 5.23 19.04 4.74
N THR A 25 4.81 19.60 5.87
CA THR A 25 5.58 19.59 7.12
C THR A 25 5.29 18.33 7.95
N TYR A 26 4.05 17.85 7.93
CA TYR A 26 3.58 16.82 8.85
C TYR A 26 3.32 15.51 8.13
N LEU A 27 3.66 14.41 8.81
CA LEU A 27 3.38 13.04 8.36
C LEU A 27 2.79 12.22 9.50
N SER A 28 1.57 11.72 9.30
CA SER A 28 0.88 10.83 10.23
C SER A 28 0.94 9.38 9.76
N LEU A 29 1.48 8.49 10.59
CA LEU A 29 1.65 7.06 10.28
C LEU A 29 0.35 6.29 10.53
N THR A 30 -0.58 6.39 9.61
CA THR A 30 -1.91 5.79 9.74
C THR A 30 -1.91 4.29 9.52
N GLY A 31 -1.09 3.77 8.59
CA GLY A 31 -1.05 2.34 8.24
C GLY A 31 -2.43 1.79 7.85
N HIS A 32 -3.25 2.61 7.17
CA HIS A 32 -4.66 2.32 6.91
C HIS A 32 -4.89 1.48 5.66
N MET A 33 -3.87 1.29 4.83
CA MET A 33 -4.00 0.54 3.58
C MET A 33 -2.86 -0.48 3.45
N TYR A 34 -3.22 -1.70 3.06
CA TYR A 34 -2.29 -2.68 2.52
C TYR A 34 -2.55 -2.81 1.03
N ASP A 35 -1.54 -2.58 0.22
CA ASP A 35 -1.65 -2.68 -1.23
C ASP A 35 -0.77 -3.81 -1.76
N ALA A 36 -1.30 -4.58 -2.70
CA ALA A 36 -0.58 -5.64 -3.38
C ALA A 36 -0.61 -5.37 -4.89
N ALA A 37 0.56 -5.22 -5.50
CA ALA A 37 0.71 -5.01 -6.92
C ALA A 37 1.05 -6.32 -7.65
N PRO A 38 0.06 -7.08 -8.16
CA PRO A 38 0.32 -8.33 -8.87
C PRO A 38 0.88 -8.04 -10.27
N LEU A 39 1.93 -8.78 -10.65
CA LEU A 39 2.35 -8.86 -12.04
C LEU A 39 1.42 -9.84 -12.77
N ALA A 40 0.63 -9.34 -13.69
CA ALA A 40 -0.35 -10.14 -14.43
C ALA A 40 -0.07 -10.15 -15.93
N VAL A 41 -0.32 -11.31 -16.55
CA VAL A 41 -0.22 -11.48 -18.00
C VAL A 41 -1.50 -12.11 -18.55
N ASN A 42 -1.80 -11.89 -19.83
CA ASN A 42 -2.91 -12.57 -20.47
C ASN A 42 -2.61 -14.07 -20.61
N THR A 43 -3.47 -14.92 -20.06
CA THR A 43 -3.28 -16.38 -20.03
C THR A 43 -3.13 -16.98 -21.43
N ALA A 44 -3.99 -16.59 -22.38
CA ALA A 44 -3.94 -17.14 -23.73
C ALA A 44 -2.64 -16.77 -24.46
N TRP A 45 -2.09 -15.56 -24.22
CA TRP A 45 -0.77 -15.19 -24.71
C TRP A 45 0.32 -16.01 -24.02
N PHE A 46 0.29 -16.14 -22.71
CA PHE A 46 1.30 -16.85 -21.93
C PHE A 46 1.42 -18.33 -22.40
N GLU A 47 0.29 -18.99 -22.64
CA GLU A 47 0.23 -20.36 -23.14
C GLU A 47 0.80 -20.55 -24.56
N THR A 48 0.95 -19.46 -25.33
CA THR A 48 1.63 -19.53 -26.65
C THR A 48 3.14 -19.56 -26.55
N LEU A 49 3.70 -19.23 -25.39
CA LEU A 49 5.14 -19.21 -25.20
C LEU A 49 5.70 -20.62 -25.04
N PRO A 50 6.91 -20.90 -25.55
CA PRO A 50 7.65 -22.11 -25.18
C PRO A 50 7.81 -22.22 -23.66
N GLU A 51 7.76 -23.45 -23.12
CA GLU A 51 7.85 -23.74 -21.68
C GLU A 51 9.09 -23.09 -21.01
N GLU A 52 10.21 -23.06 -21.74
CA GLU A 52 11.42 -22.38 -21.29
C GLU A 52 11.18 -20.88 -20.99
N TYR A 53 10.43 -20.18 -21.85
CA TYR A 53 10.14 -18.76 -21.66
C TYR A 53 9.11 -18.53 -20.56
N GLN A 54 8.14 -19.43 -20.41
CA GLN A 54 7.21 -19.38 -19.27
C GLN A 54 7.97 -19.49 -17.94
N THR A 55 8.93 -20.43 -17.85
CA THR A 55 9.79 -20.61 -16.67
C THR A 55 10.62 -19.34 -16.39
N ILE A 56 11.27 -18.79 -17.41
CA ILE A 56 12.06 -17.54 -17.26
C ILE A 56 11.20 -16.40 -16.73
N LEU A 57 9.97 -16.25 -17.21
CA LEU A 57 9.07 -15.18 -16.74
C LEU A 57 8.77 -15.32 -15.24
N PHE A 58 8.51 -16.53 -14.74
CA PHE A 58 8.30 -16.74 -13.31
C PHE A 58 9.57 -16.47 -12.50
N GLU A 59 10.73 -16.97 -12.94
CA GLU A 59 11.99 -16.75 -12.23
C GLU A 59 12.38 -15.27 -12.15
N GLU A 60 12.19 -14.51 -13.24
CA GLU A 60 12.49 -13.08 -13.25
C GLU A 60 11.44 -12.26 -12.48
N ALA A 61 10.18 -12.68 -12.47
CA ALA A 61 9.15 -12.07 -11.63
C ALA A 61 9.46 -12.25 -10.13
N ASP A 62 9.90 -13.44 -9.71
CA ASP A 62 10.32 -13.68 -8.32
C ASP A 62 11.53 -12.82 -7.92
N LYS A 63 12.53 -12.70 -8.79
CA LYS A 63 13.67 -11.80 -8.55
C LYS A 63 13.25 -10.33 -8.46
N ALA A 64 12.35 -9.90 -9.36
CA ALA A 64 11.82 -8.54 -9.33
C ALA A 64 11.06 -8.26 -8.03
N ARG A 65 10.26 -9.22 -7.55
CA ARG A 65 9.56 -9.13 -6.26
C ARG A 65 10.53 -8.92 -5.09
N GLU A 66 11.63 -9.66 -5.06
CA GLU A 66 12.63 -9.52 -3.99
C GLU A 66 13.30 -8.15 -4.00
N VAL A 67 13.61 -7.63 -5.19
CA VAL A 67 14.16 -6.27 -5.34
C VAL A 67 13.12 -5.23 -4.90
N ASP A 68 11.87 -5.37 -5.32
CA ASP A 68 10.79 -4.45 -4.97
C ASP A 68 10.58 -4.37 -3.45
N LEU A 69 10.55 -5.52 -2.76
CA LEU A 69 10.42 -5.57 -1.30
C LEU A 69 11.60 -4.88 -0.57
N GLN A 70 12.81 -4.94 -1.12
CA GLN A 70 13.98 -4.26 -0.55
C GLN A 70 13.96 -2.75 -0.83
N GLU A 71 13.58 -2.36 -2.04
CA GLU A 71 13.56 -0.95 -2.42
C GLU A 71 12.39 -0.17 -1.80
N ASN A 72 11.28 -0.84 -1.51
CA ASN A 72 10.10 -0.27 -0.85
C ASN A 72 10.07 -0.48 0.67
N ASP A 73 11.21 -0.73 1.31
CA ASP A 73 11.31 -0.80 2.77
C ASP A 73 10.87 0.52 3.42
N GLU A 74 9.73 0.49 4.11
CA GLU A 74 9.16 1.66 4.79
C GLU A 74 10.11 2.29 5.80
N SER A 75 10.95 1.49 6.48
CA SER A 75 11.90 1.99 7.48
C SER A 75 12.94 2.91 6.85
N LYS A 76 13.42 2.56 5.66
CA LYS A 76 14.34 3.38 4.86
C LYS A 76 13.74 4.76 4.54
N TYR A 77 12.50 4.77 4.04
CA TYR A 77 11.85 6.01 3.66
C TYR A 77 11.42 6.85 4.87
N LEU A 78 11.04 6.21 5.97
CA LEU A 78 10.76 6.90 7.22
C LEU A 78 11.96 7.73 7.70
N GLU A 79 13.16 7.15 7.69
CA GLU A 79 14.38 7.87 8.06
C GLU A 79 14.70 9.02 7.07
N LEU A 80 14.59 8.78 5.77
CA LEU A 80 14.80 9.82 4.76
C LEU A 80 13.84 11.01 4.90
N LEU A 81 12.57 10.75 5.23
CA LEU A 81 11.57 11.80 5.45
C LEU A 81 11.83 12.58 6.74
N LYS A 82 12.32 11.91 7.81
CA LYS A 82 12.79 12.57 9.03
C LYS A 82 13.99 13.46 8.76
N GLU A 83 14.99 12.96 8.03
CA GLU A 83 16.18 13.72 7.63
C GLU A 83 15.82 14.93 6.75
N ALA A 84 14.78 14.82 5.92
CA ALA A 84 14.23 15.92 5.15
C ALA A 84 13.47 16.97 5.98
N GLY A 85 13.30 16.73 7.28
CA GLY A 85 12.72 17.66 8.23
C GLY A 85 11.20 17.54 8.43
N MET A 86 10.58 16.44 8.01
CA MET A 86 9.16 16.20 8.30
C MET A 86 8.94 15.91 9.79
N GLU A 87 7.89 16.47 10.35
CA GLU A 87 7.39 16.16 11.70
C GLU A 87 6.47 14.95 11.63
N ILE A 88 6.93 13.82 12.20
CA ILE A 88 6.25 12.53 12.11
C ILE A 88 5.53 12.23 13.41
N ASN A 89 4.27 11.79 13.33
CA ASN A 89 3.49 11.35 14.48
C ASN A 89 2.82 10.00 14.25
N GLU A 90 2.69 9.25 15.34
CA GLU A 90 1.83 8.07 15.42
C GLU A 90 0.38 8.49 15.60
N VAL A 91 -0.54 7.67 15.13
CA VAL A 91 -1.98 7.88 15.29
C VAL A 91 -2.60 6.83 16.20
N ASP A 92 -3.74 7.17 16.79
CA ASP A 92 -4.60 6.22 17.49
C ASP A 92 -5.37 5.38 16.44
N LYS A 93 -4.82 4.21 16.12
CA LYS A 93 -5.40 3.32 15.10
C LYS A 93 -6.75 2.75 15.52
N GLU A 94 -6.99 2.53 16.82
CA GLU A 94 -8.27 2.03 17.32
C GLU A 94 -9.37 3.07 17.11
N ALA A 95 -9.10 4.35 17.41
CA ALA A 95 -10.03 5.44 17.15
C ALA A 95 -10.34 5.61 15.64
N PHE A 96 -9.36 5.39 14.75
CA PHE A 96 -9.59 5.38 13.31
C PHE A 96 -10.49 4.22 12.89
N GLN A 97 -10.26 3.01 13.40
CA GLN A 97 -11.08 1.83 13.10
C GLN A 97 -12.52 2.00 13.60
N GLU A 98 -12.70 2.54 14.81
CA GLU A 98 -14.02 2.83 15.36
C GLU A 98 -14.80 3.82 14.49
N ALA A 99 -14.14 4.88 14.02
CA ALA A 99 -14.74 5.86 13.12
C ALA A 99 -15.17 5.27 11.76
N MET A 100 -14.54 4.16 11.33
CA MET A 100 -14.83 3.47 10.07
C MET A 100 -15.90 2.37 10.19
N SER A 101 -16.39 2.04 11.37
CA SER A 101 -17.32 0.92 11.61
C SER A 101 -18.59 1.00 10.74
N GLY A 102 -19.16 2.18 10.56
CA GLY A 102 -20.34 2.38 9.71
C GLY A 102 -20.12 2.07 8.23
N ILE A 103 -18.89 2.27 7.73
CA ILE A 103 -18.52 1.93 6.34
C ILE A 103 -18.41 0.41 6.18
N TRP A 104 -17.92 -0.30 7.17
CA TRP A 104 -17.88 -1.76 7.15
C TRP A 104 -19.29 -2.37 7.12
N GLU A 105 -20.21 -1.84 7.92
CA GLU A 105 -21.62 -2.26 7.90
C GLU A 105 -22.27 -1.99 6.53
N GLU A 106 -22.01 -0.83 5.93
CA GLU A 106 -22.48 -0.51 4.59
C GLU A 106 -21.92 -1.49 3.55
N PHE A 107 -20.62 -1.76 3.56
CA PHE A 107 -19.97 -2.73 2.67
C PHE A 107 -20.58 -4.13 2.84
N ALA A 108 -20.73 -4.61 4.09
CA ALA A 108 -21.33 -5.90 4.37
C ALA A 108 -22.77 -6.01 3.83
N SER A 109 -23.53 -4.91 3.82
CA SER A 109 -24.90 -4.89 3.31
C SER A 109 -25.00 -4.89 1.79
N GLN A 110 -23.98 -4.40 1.09
CA GLN A 110 -23.97 -4.25 -0.36
C GLN A 110 -23.47 -5.48 -1.11
N TYR A 111 -22.64 -6.30 -0.48
CA TYR A 111 -21.99 -7.45 -1.12
C TYR A 111 -22.32 -8.75 -0.39
N GLU A 112 -22.66 -9.79 -1.15
CA GLU A 112 -23.07 -11.11 -0.62
C GLU A 112 -22.02 -11.71 0.34
N ASP A 113 -20.72 -11.55 0.00
CA ASP A 113 -19.60 -12.02 0.82
C ASP A 113 -18.96 -10.91 1.68
N GLY A 114 -19.61 -9.74 1.81
CA GLY A 114 -19.03 -8.56 2.46
C GLY A 114 -18.64 -8.82 3.91
N GLN A 115 -19.50 -9.47 4.69
CA GLN A 115 -19.20 -9.80 6.08
C GLN A 115 -18.04 -10.79 6.20
N TYR A 116 -17.95 -11.79 5.32
CA TYR A 116 -16.82 -12.72 5.30
C TYR A 116 -15.47 -12.02 5.13
N TRP A 117 -15.40 -11.05 4.22
CA TRP A 117 -14.15 -10.32 3.97
C TRP A 117 -13.77 -9.41 5.14
N ILE A 118 -14.74 -8.78 5.81
CA ILE A 118 -14.52 -7.99 7.02
C ILE A 118 -13.99 -8.88 8.15
N ASP A 119 -14.64 -10.02 8.41
CA ASP A 119 -14.24 -10.95 9.44
C ASP A 119 -12.83 -11.51 9.18
N LEU A 120 -12.52 -11.81 7.92
CA LEU A 120 -11.19 -12.27 7.52
C LEU A 120 -10.15 -11.18 7.77
N ALA A 121 -10.37 -9.95 7.31
CA ALA A 121 -9.44 -8.84 7.48
C ALA A 121 -9.20 -8.53 8.97
N THR A 122 -10.25 -8.49 9.78
CA THR A 122 -10.15 -8.20 11.21
C THR A 122 -9.51 -9.34 12.01
N SER A 123 -9.53 -10.57 11.51
CA SER A 123 -8.89 -11.73 12.17
C SER A 123 -7.36 -11.60 12.25
N PHE A 124 -6.74 -10.77 11.41
CA PHE A 124 -5.31 -10.49 11.39
C PHE A 124 -4.90 -9.34 12.33
N ASN A 125 -5.85 -8.58 12.85
CA ASN A 125 -5.60 -7.52 13.83
C ASN A 125 -5.33 -8.17 15.21
N LYS A 126 -4.07 -8.55 15.46
CA LYS A 126 -3.59 -9.08 16.75
C LYS A 126 -2.50 -8.21 17.31
#